data_5887eea65512db03f9b2d25fe576dd15
#
_entry.id   5887eea65512db03f9b2d25fe576dd15
#
_cell.length_a   1.000
_cell.length_b   1.000
_cell.length_c   1.000
_cell.angle_alpha   90.00
_cell.angle_beta   90.00
_cell.angle_gamma   90.00
#
_symmetry.space_group_name_H-M   'P 1'
#
loop_
_entity.id
_entity.type
_entity.pdbx_description
1 polymer ?
#
loop_
_entity_poly.entity_id
_entity_poly.type
_entity_poly.pdbx_seq_one_letter_code
_entity_poly.pdbx_strand_id
1 'polypeptide(L)'
;MLAIRSLWEGGRFDVFVIDKAQDTRDANLALRLTACLRDRYQRVTGMIFHEGSITADMTDYHTFSEISPGTPAAIIETGFLNLDREFLTSRTDQVAEGVVQGILCFINNESVEATPTPFFQ
;
A
#
# COMPACT_ATOMS: atom_id res chain seq x y z
N MET A 1 -9.53 8.52 -2.78
CA MET A 1 -9.48 8.97 -4.19
C MET A 1 -10.40 8.10 -5.03
N LEU A 2 -11.29 8.71 -5.74
CA LEU A 2 -12.16 8.02 -6.71
C LEU A 2 -11.50 8.06 -8.09
N ALA A 3 -10.77 7.01 -8.42
CA ALA A 3 -10.41 6.77 -9.80
C ALA A 3 -11.60 6.09 -10.48
N ILE A 4 -12.51 6.86 -11.02
CA ILE A 4 -13.59 6.33 -11.85
C ILE A 4 -12.96 5.92 -13.18
N ARG A 5 -12.66 4.65 -13.30
CA ARG A 5 -12.33 4.08 -14.59
C ARG A 5 -13.45 3.15 -15.01
N SER A 6 -14.11 3.49 -16.07
CA SER A 6 -15.27 2.78 -16.62
C SER A 6 -15.00 1.34 -17.07
N LEU A 7 -13.75 0.89 -17.01
CA LEU A 7 -13.30 -0.45 -17.43
C LEU A 7 -12.62 -1.23 -16.29
N TRP A 8 -12.90 -0.83 -15.07
CA TRP A 8 -12.23 -1.41 -13.93
C TRP A 8 -12.98 -2.64 -13.41
N GLU A 9 -12.28 -3.70 -13.22
CA GLU A 9 -12.85 -4.98 -12.76
C GLU A 9 -12.72 -5.20 -11.25
N GLY A 10 -12.22 -4.23 -10.50
CA GLY A 10 -12.01 -4.37 -9.06
C GLY A 10 -10.80 -5.21 -8.67
N GLY A 11 -10.62 -5.46 -7.38
CA GLY A 11 -9.56 -6.31 -6.86
C GLY A 11 -8.17 -5.70 -6.87
N ARG A 12 -8.04 -4.36 -6.80
CA ARG A 12 -6.75 -3.65 -6.79
C ARG A 12 -6.64 -2.68 -5.61
N PHE A 13 -5.43 -2.54 -5.14
CA PHE A 13 -5.06 -1.63 -4.05
C PHE A 13 -3.78 -0.89 -4.39
N ASP A 14 -3.43 0.15 -3.61
CA ASP A 14 -2.13 0.78 -3.66
C ASP A 14 -1.55 1.03 -2.27
N VAL A 15 -0.25 1.21 -2.22
CA VAL A 15 0.50 1.62 -1.03
C VAL A 15 1.57 2.61 -1.48
N PHE A 16 1.67 3.74 -0.80
CA PHE A 16 2.63 4.76 -1.17
C PHE A 16 3.24 5.48 0.04
N VAL A 17 4.39 6.09 -0.20
CA VAL A 17 5.12 6.94 0.75
C VAL A 17 5.36 8.31 0.16
N ILE A 18 5.76 9.25 0.99
CA ILE A 18 6.20 10.56 0.52
C ILE A 18 7.58 10.50 -0.13
N ASP A 19 7.71 11.22 -1.23
CA ASP A 19 9.00 11.41 -1.92
C ASP A 19 9.99 12.26 -1.13
N LYS A 20 9.52 13.04 -0.17
CA LYS A 20 10.34 14.00 0.60
C LYS A 20 10.62 13.48 2.01
N ALA A 21 11.33 12.39 2.11
CA ALA A 21 11.90 12.03 3.39
C ALA A 21 13.02 13.01 3.75
N GLN A 22 12.95 13.56 4.95
CA GLN A 22 13.93 14.53 5.45
C GLN A 22 15.32 13.91 5.66
N ASP A 23 15.39 12.60 5.75
CA ASP A 23 16.61 11.82 5.97
C ASP A 23 16.52 10.51 5.15
N THR A 24 17.63 10.07 4.61
CA THR A 24 17.76 8.81 3.86
C THR A 24 17.34 7.59 4.69
N ARG A 25 17.60 7.62 6.00
CA ARG A 25 17.19 6.55 6.92
C ARG A 25 15.66 6.44 7.01
N ASP A 26 14.99 7.55 7.17
CA ASP A 26 13.53 7.61 7.28
C ASP A 26 12.87 7.19 5.96
N ALA A 27 13.45 7.59 4.83
CA ALA A 27 13.03 7.14 3.51
C ALA A 27 13.11 5.62 3.38
N ASN A 28 14.23 5.02 3.80
CA ASN A 28 14.43 3.57 3.72
C ASN A 28 13.47 2.80 4.62
N LEU A 29 13.18 3.29 5.82
CA LEU A 29 12.20 2.68 6.71
C LEU A 29 10.78 2.75 6.12
N ALA A 30 10.39 3.89 5.57
CA ALA A 30 9.09 4.07 4.94
C ALA A 30 8.93 3.18 3.69
N LEU A 31 9.97 3.07 2.87
CA LEU A 31 9.97 2.17 1.70
C LEU A 31 9.85 0.70 2.12
N ARG A 32 10.50 0.31 3.20
CA ARG A 32 10.40 -1.07 3.71
C ARG A 32 9.01 -1.37 4.27
N LEU A 33 8.40 -0.42 5.00
CA LEU A 33 7.02 -0.54 5.46
C LEU A 33 6.04 -0.68 4.28
N THR A 34 6.23 0.12 3.25
CA THR A 34 5.43 0.07 2.02
C THR A 34 5.55 -1.28 1.32
N ALA A 35 6.77 -1.79 1.20
CA ALA A 35 7.04 -3.09 0.60
C ALA A 35 6.37 -4.23 1.38
N CYS A 36 6.45 -4.19 2.71
CA CYS A 36 5.78 -5.15 3.60
C CYS A 36 4.26 -5.11 3.45
N LEU A 37 3.67 -3.92 3.48
CA LEU A 37 2.23 -3.75 3.32
C LEU A 37 1.75 -4.26 1.96
N ARG A 38 2.45 -3.87 0.89
CA ARG A 38 2.14 -4.33 -0.47
C ARG A 38 2.17 -5.85 -0.58
N ASP A 39 3.24 -6.47 -0.13
CA ASP A 39 3.43 -7.92 -0.26
C ASP A 39 2.38 -8.70 0.53
N ARG A 40 2.21 -8.37 1.81
CA ARG A 40 1.30 -9.10 2.68
C ARG A 40 -0.17 -8.84 2.35
N TYR A 41 -0.52 -7.61 2.02
CA TYR A 41 -1.89 -7.28 1.64
C TYR A 41 -2.30 -8.03 0.37
N GLN A 42 -1.44 -8.06 -0.63
CA GLN A 42 -1.68 -8.81 -1.86
C GLN A 42 -1.84 -10.32 -1.61
N ARG A 43 -0.99 -10.89 -0.75
CA ARG A 43 -1.07 -12.33 -0.42
C ARG A 43 -2.35 -12.69 0.31
N VAL A 44 -2.76 -11.88 1.28
CA VAL A 44 -3.94 -12.17 2.11
C VAL A 44 -5.23 -11.93 1.34
N THR A 45 -5.33 -10.83 0.60
CA THR A 45 -6.58 -10.43 -0.05
C THR A 45 -6.74 -10.99 -1.47
N GLY A 46 -5.65 -11.36 -2.12
CA GLY A 46 -5.65 -11.69 -3.54
C GLY A 46 -5.80 -10.48 -4.47
N MET A 47 -5.89 -9.28 -3.92
CA MET A 47 -5.94 -8.04 -4.70
C MET A 47 -4.60 -7.75 -5.36
N ILE A 48 -4.63 -7.07 -6.50
CA ILE A 48 -3.43 -6.73 -7.27
C ILE A 48 -2.99 -5.31 -6.92
N PHE A 49 -1.71 -5.11 -6.68
CA PHE A 49 -1.13 -3.78 -6.51
C PHE A 49 -1.25 -2.96 -7.80
N HIS A 50 -1.79 -1.75 -7.68
CA HIS A 50 -2.06 -0.87 -8.81
C HIS A 50 -1.28 0.44 -8.69
N GLU A 51 -0.05 0.43 -9.15
CA GLU A 51 0.85 1.58 -9.11
C GLU A 51 0.27 2.81 -9.84
N GLY A 52 -0.44 2.59 -10.94
CA GLY A 52 -1.03 3.66 -11.73
C GLY A 52 -2.12 4.49 -11.03
N SER A 53 -2.59 4.09 -9.84
CA SER A 53 -3.49 4.89 -9.02
C SER A 53 -2.78 5.97 -8.22
N ILE A 54 -1.47 5.82 -8.02
CA ILE A 54 -0.66 6.73 -7.21
C ILE A 54 -0.33 7.96 -8.04
N THR A 55 -0.75 9.12 -7.57
CA THR A 55 -0.49 10.41 -8.21
C THR A 55 0.56 11.20 -7.43
N ALA A 56 1.22 12.17 -8.08
CA ALA A 56 2.30 12.93 -7.45
C ALA A 56 1.84 13.73 -6.22
N ASP A 57 0.62 14.23 -6.22
CA ASP A 57 0.04 14.96 -5.08
C ASP A 57 -0.24 14.05 -3.88
N MET A 58 -0.45 12.77 -4.08
CA MET A 58 -0.63 11.79 -2.99
C MET A 58 0.67 11.59 -2.20
N THR A 59 1.82 11.75 -2.82
CA THR A 59 3.13 11.64 -2.16
C THR A 59 3.52 12.88 -1.36
N ASP A 60 2.74 13.96 -1.45
CA ASP A 60 2.95 15.23 -0.71
C ASP A 60 1.83 15.50 0.30
N TYR A 61 1.28 14.46 0.88
CA TYR A 61 0.20 14.57 1.86
C TYR A 61 0.66 15.29 3.14
N HIS A 62 -0.14 16.24 3.59
CA HIS A 62 0.14 17.06 4.76
C HIS A 62 0.41 16.24 6.03
N THR A 63 -0.28 15.13 6.19
CA THR A 63 -0.13 14.22 7.33
C THR A 63 1.32 13.79 7.56
N PHE A 64 2.10 13.63 6.51
CA PHE A 64 3.50 13.21 6.62
C PHE A 64 4.41 14.29 7.21
N SER A 65 4.04 15.57 7.10
CA SER A 65 4.80 16.66 7.71
C SER A 65 4.52 16.85 9.20
N GLU A 66 3.45 16.24 9.70
CA GLU A 66 3.02 16.35 11.10
C GLU A 66 3.59 15.26 12.02
N ILE A 67 4.16 14.21 11.46
CA ILE A 67 4.73 13.11 12.24
C ILE A 67 6.16 13.40 12.66
N SER A 68 6.57 12.83 13.80
CA SER A 68 7.92 12.96 14.31
C SER A 68 8.96 12.38 13.34
N PRO A 69 10.12 13.03 13.18
CA PRO A 69 11.24 12.45 12.43
C PRO A 69 11.60 11.06 12.97
N GLY A 70 11.96 10.15 12.10
CA GLY A 70 12.26 8.76 12.44
C GLY A 70 11.05 7.83 12.55
N THR A 71 9.82 8.35 12.36
CA THR A 71 8.62 7.54 12.33
C THR A 71 8.35 7.08 10.89
N PRO A 72 8.43 5.77 10.61
CA PRO A 72 8.04 5.27 9.28
C PRO A 72 6.54 5.43 9.07
N ALA A 73 6.18 5.95 7.90
CA ALA A 73 4.79 6.17 7.55
C ALA A 73 4.51 5.76 6.10
N ALA A 74 3.32 5.23 5.90
CA ALA A 74 2.82 4.88 4.58
C ALA A 74 1.30 5.08 4.56
N ILE A 75 0.74 5.28 3.39
CA ILE A 75 -0.69 5.25 3.18
C ILE A 75 -1.02 4.01 2.36
N ILE A 76 -2.01 3.27 2.79
CA ILE A 76 -2.58 2.16 2.02
C ILE A 76 -4.02 2.50 1.64
N GLU A 77 -4.32 2.40 0.36
CA GLU A 77 -5.68 2.43 -0.16
C GLU A 77 -6.13 1.00 -0.43
N THR A 78 -6.99 0.48 0.41
CA THR A 78 -7.30 -0.96 0.50
C THR A 78 -8.17 -1.49 -0.63
N GLY A 79 -8.69 -0.62 -1.47
CA GLY A 79 -9.53 -0.94 -2.62
C GLY A 79 -10.27 0.29 -3.13
N PHE A 80 -11.00 0.11 -4.22
CA PHE A 80 -11.83 1.17 -4.79
C PHE A 80 -13.23 1.11 -4.18
N LEU A 81 -13.66 2.20 -3.55
CA LEU A 81 -14.87 2.26 -2.75
C LEU A 81 -16.12 1.71 -3.45
N ASN A 82 -16.28 1.99 -4.73
CA ASN A 82 -17.44 1.53 -5.50
C ASN A 82 -17.24 0.12 -6.06
N LEU A 83 -16.09 -0.14 -6.67
CA LEU A 83 -15.82 -1.39 -7.38
C LEU A 83 -15.56 -2.56 -6.44
N ASP A 84 -14.93 -2.29 -5.30
CA ASP A 84 -14.57 -3.30 -4.30
C ASP A 84 -15.49 -3.26 -3.07
N ARG A 85 -16.63 -2.60 -3.17
CA ARG A 85 -17.56 -2.42 -2.05
C ARG A 85 -17.96 -3.74 -1.40
N GLU A 86 -18.30 -4.73 -2.18
CA GLU A 86 -18.69 -6.03 -1.66
C GLU A 86 -17.54 -6.68 -0.90
N PHE A 87 -16.35 -6.67 -1.47
CA PHE A 87 -15.16 -7.21 -0.81
C PHE A 87 -14.84 -6.45 0.48
N LEU A 88 -14.82 -5.12 0.41
CA LEU A 88 -14.46 -4.26 1.56
C LEU A 88 -15.48 -4.35 2.71
N THR A 89 -16.73 -4.69 2.42
CA THR A 89 -17.79 -4.80 3.43
C THR A 89 -18.02 -6.22 3.93
N SER A 90 -17.84 -7.24 3.09
CA SER A 90 -18.07 -8.64 3.45
C SER A 90 -16.80 -9.39 3.84
N ARG A 91 -15.63 -8.88 3.47
CA ARG A 91 -14.32 -9.48 3.76
C ARG A 91 -13.43 -8.52 4.57
N THR A 92 -14.03 -7.80 5.50
CA THR A 92 -13.32 -6.87 6.39
C THR A 92 -12.23 -7.57 7.22
N ASP A 93 -12.44 -8.81 7.55
CA ASP A 93 -11.46 -9.67 8.21
C ASP A 93 -10.19 -9.86 7.37
N GLN A 94 -10.31 -10.11 6.07
CA GLN A 94 -9.17 -10.23 5.16
C GLN A 94 -8.48 -8.88 4.94
N VAL A 95 -9.23 -7.80 4.82
CA VAL A 95 -8.68 -6.45 4.71
C VAL A 95 -7.83 -6.12 5.94
N ALA A 96 -8.38 -6.34 7.12
CA ALA A 96 -7.67 -6.12 8.38
C ALA A 96 -6.44 -7.03 8.51
N GLU A 97 -6.58 -8.31 8.21
CA GLU A 97 -5.48 -9.28 8.25
C GLU A 97 -4.35 -8.89 7.32
N GLY A 98 -4.65 -8.47 6.10
CA GLY A 98 -3.63 -8.03 5.13
C GLY A 98 -2.81 -6.85 5.64
N VAL A 99 -3.46 -5.87 6.25
CA VAL A 99 -2.80 -4.70 6.86
C VAL A 99 -1.96 -5.13 8.08
N VAL A 100 -2.53 -5.93 8.98
CA VAL A 100 -1.83 -6.42 10.17
C VAL A 100 -0.58 -7.22 9.79
N GLN A 101 -0.69 -8.13 8.85
CA GLN A 101 0.45 -8.92 8.36
C GLN A 101 1.53 -8.03 7.74
N GLY A 102 1.16 -6.97 7.02
CA GLY A 102 2.10 -5.99 6.51
C GLY A 102 2.86 -5.25 7.62
N ILE A 103 2.17 -4.83 8.67
CA ILE A 103 2.78 -4.18 9.83
C ILE A 103 3.71 -5.14 10.57
N LEU A 104 3.27 -6.38 10.80
CA LEU A 104 4.08 -7.40 11.46
C LEU A 104 5.33 -7.76 10.65
N CYS A 105 5.22 -7.85 9.33
CA CYS A 105 6.35 -8.02 8.43
C CYS A 105 7.41 -6.92 8.66
N PHE A 106 6.98 -5.69 8.78
CA PHE A 106 7.88 -4.56 9.05
C PHE A 106 8.51 -4.65 10.44
N ILE A 107 7.70 -4.87 11.49
CA ILE A 107 8.16 -4.93 12.90
C ILE A 107 9.14 -6.08 13.09
N ASN A 108 8.84 -7.25 12.53
CA ASN A 108 9.65 -8.46 12.67
C ASN A 108 10.84 -8.48 11.70
N ASN A 109 11.04 -7.44 10.92
CA ASN A 109 12.09 -7.35 9.91
C ASN A 109 12.11 -8.55 8.96
N GLU A 110 10.93 -8.98 8.52
CA GLU A 110 10.79 -10.09 7.58
C GLU A 110 11.22 -9.69 6.17
N SER A 111 11.70 -10.65 5.41
CA SER A 111 12.04 -10.41 4.01
C SER A 111 10.77 -10.30 3.15
N VAL A 112 10.84 -9.42 2.16
CA VAL A 112 9.82 -9.30 1.11
C VAL A 112 10.44 -9.86 -0.16
N GLU A 113 9.80 -10.89 -0.74
CA GLU A 113 10.22 -11.41 -2.03
C GLU A 113 10.02 -10.34 -3.09
N ALA A 114 11.04 -10.12 -3.92
CA ALA A 114 10.91 -9.28 -5.09
C ALA A 114 9.74 -9.83 -5.93
N THR A 115 8.75 -8.99 -6.18
CA THR A 115 7.65 -9.37 -7.08
C THR A 115 8.28 -9.77 -8.41
N PRO A 116 8.06 -10.98 -8.91
CA PRO A 116 8.58 -11.31 -10.22
C PRO A 116 8.02 -10.31 -11.22
N THR A 117 8.90 -9.61 -11.89
CA THR A 117 8.51 -8.73 -12.98
C THR A 117 7.74 -9.60 -13.97
N PRO A 118 6.49 -9.30 -14.30
CA PRO A 118 5.80 -10.08 -15.31
C PRO A 118 6.63 -10.01 -16.59
N PHE A 119 7.14 -11.15 -17.00
CA PHE A 119 7.73 -11.25 -18.32
C PHE A 119 6.61 -11.05 -19.33
N PHE A 120 6.54 -9.86 -19.88
CA PHE A 120 5.79 -9.67 -21.10
C PHE A 120 6.57 -10.39 -22.22
N GLN A 121 6.07 -11.53 -22.58
CA GLN A 121 6.44 -12.11 -23.86
C GLN A 121 5.63 -11.44 -24.97
#